data_ea7cddfb3f56d6edcbf9ad8241d3c60b
#
_entry.id   ea7cddfb3f56d6edcbf9ad8241d3c60b
#
_cell.length_a   1.000
_cell.length_b   1.000
_cell.length_c   1.000
_cell.angle_alpha   90.00
_cell.angle_beta   90.00
_cell.angle_gamma   90.00
#
_symmetry.space_group_name_H-M   'P 1'
#
loop_
_entity.id
_entity.type
_entity.pdbx_description
1 polymer ?
#
loop_
_entity_poly.entity_id
_entity_poly.type
_entity_poly.pdbx_seq_one_letter_code
_entity_poly.pdbx_strand_id
1 'polypeptide(L)'
;MIHKNDIKILTELLDLDDIKVISHRLHKGIGIILKTESKKLDANCPNCGTKSHHLHQNHRHIVKDLPFGEKPVFLEINRRQFKCRKCQKPFSEHLDFLRKKRTYTKRLAHKTIQEVLENDIHSVASKGIVTTEEIERMLKDASEELSESRPLNLKRLGIDEIALVKGKGHYCAVLIDLDASKVITMLSDRTKTVIAEVLTGWGVEVLEQIEEVSIDLWQGYKNLVIELMPNAQVVADRFHVMTQINKELDTQRKKEKRNVEELIKKTKLAADKVEYQQILEGLKSSKYPLLKNEDNLSEEQLNKLIQVKSVSPILKVMYELKEKFRKIFNNTNDWYAGVFKLGMWLSRAKKYFPKSNNTIIRWFDEVIAYFDHGTNSGTVEGINNKLKLIKRSGYGFRNFENFRVRCLLNWYTNY
;
A
#
# COMPACT_ATOMS: atom_id res chain seq x y z
N MET A 1 53.87 -4.43 5.93
CA MET A 1 53.52 -5.80 5.41
C MET A 1 52.12 -6.11 5.86
N ILE A 2 51.24 -6.51 4.94
CA ILE A 2 49.87 -6.92 5.29
C ILE A 2 49.98 -8.36 5.84
N HIS A 3 49.56 -8.60 7.07
CA HIS A 3 49.56 -9.94 7.64
C HIS A 3 48.56 -10.83 6.91
N LYS A 4 48.96 -12.08 6.56
CA LYS A 4 48.07 -13.06 5.90
C LYS A 4 46.74 -13.30 6.69
N ASN A 5 46.81 -13.17 8.02
CA ASN A 5 45.65 -13.29 8.90
C ASN A 5 44.65 -12.15 8.68
N ASP A 6 45.08 -10.93 8.42
CA ASP A 6 44.19 -9.77 8.21
C ASP A 6 43.34 -9.95 6.94
N ILE A 7 43.96 -10.50 5.89
CA ILE A 7 43.31 -10.77 4.61
C ILE A 7 42.28 -11.89 4.74
N LYS A 8 42.55 -12.93 5.54
CA LYS A 8 41.62 -14.00 5.80
C LYS A 8 40.37 -13.48 6.57
N ILE A 9 40.60 -12.70 7.61
CA ILE A 9 39.54 -12.06 8.40
C ILE A 9 38.68 -11.14 7.51
N LEU A 10 39.32 -10.30 6.68
CA LEU A 10 38.57 -9.42 5.77
C LEU A 10 37.75 -10.19 4.72
N THR A 11 38.24 -11.36 4.26
CA THR A 11 37.50 -12.22 3.34
C THR A 11 36.27 -12.84 4.02
N GLU A 12 36.42 -13.28 5.27
CA GLU A 12 35.34 -13.82 6.07
C GLU A 12 34.29 -12.74 6.40
N LEU A 13 34.72 -11.55 6.82
CA LEU A 13 33.84 -10.40 7.11
C LEU A 13 33.14 -9.87 5.86
N LEU A 14 33.77 -9.98 4.68
CA LEU A 14 33.15 -9.58 3.42
C LEU A 14 31.97 -10.45 3.06
N ASP A 15 31.97 -11.73 3.48
CA ASP A 15 30.87 -12.67 3.31
C ASP A 15 30.31 -12.71 1.87
N LEU A 16 31.22 -12.94 0.90
CA LEU A 16 30.91 -13.16 -0.51
C LEU A 16 31.56 -14.47 -0.95
N ASP A 17 30.76 -15.50 -1.22
CA ASP A 17 31.19 -16.87 -1.42
C ASP A 17 32.29 -17.06 -2.49
N ASP A 18 32.12 -16.39 -3.62
CA ASP A 18 32.96 -16.54 -4.81
C ASP A 18 34.16 -15.59 -4.86
N ILE A 19 34.36 -14.76 -3.82
CA ILE A 19 35.35 -13.70 -3.80
C ILE A 19 36.30 -13.87 -2.61
N LYS A 20 37.56 -13.57 -2.83
CA LYS A 20 38.58 -13.43 -1.76
C LYS A 20 39.20 -12.05 -1.82
N VAL A 21 39.49 -11.47 -0.68
CA VAL A 21 40.28 -10.24 -0.56
C VAL A 21 41.77 -10.57 -0.81
N ILE A 22 42.48 -9.73 -1.56
CA ILE A 22 43.89 -9.88 -1.82
C ILE A 22 44.68 -8.81 -1.09
N SER A 23 44.13 -7.61 -1.02
CA SER A 23 44.73 -6.47 -0.31
C SER A 23 43.68 -5.45 0.07
N HIS A 24 43.98 -4.61 1.01
CA HIS A 24 43.13 -3.49 1.40
C HIS A 24 43.92 -2.18 1.45
N ARG A 25 43.21 -1.07 1.27
CA ARG A 25 43.75 0.28 1.42
C ARG A 25 42.71 1.15 2.11
N LEU A 26 43.15 1.92 3.08
CA LEU A 26 42.35 2.94 3.74
C LEU A 26 42.71 4.31 3.15
N HIS A 27 41.73 4.96 2.51
CA HIS A 27 41.88 6.32 1.98
C HIS A 27 41.09 7.31 2.85
N LYS A 28 41.86 8.31 3.38
CA LYS A 28 41.23 9.38 4.17
C LYS A 28 40.25 10.16 3.27
N GLY A 29 39.00 10.31 3.72
CA GLY A 29 37.92 11.00 3.00
C GLY A 29 37.21 10.18 1.92
N ILE A 30 37.68 8.95 1.59
CA ILE A 30 37.01 8.08 0.62
C ILE A 30 36.39 6.86 1.31
N GLY A 31 37.19 6.11 2.10
CA GLY A 31 36.78 4.88 2.74
C GLY A 31 37.78 3.74 2.59
N ILE A 32 37.31 2.52 2.61
CA ILE A 32 38.07 1.28 2.52
C ILE A 32 37.98 0.73 1.10
N ILE A 33 39.09 0.51 0.44
CA ILE A 33 39.15 -0.18 -0.86
C ILE A 33 39.69 -1.58 -0.64
N LEU A 34 38.90 -2.59 -0.91
CA LEU A 34 39.25 -4.02 -0.87
C LEU A 34 39.52 -4.48 -2.29
N LYS A 35 40.78 -4.83 -2.59
CA LYS A 35 41.12 -5.48 -3.85
C LYS A 35 40.72 -6.94 -3.75
N THR A 36 39.89 -7.40 -4.68
CA THR A 36 39.28 -8.73 -4.64
C THR A 36 39.58 -9.53 -5.91
N GLU A 37 39.51 -10.85 -5.77
CA GLU A 37 39.66 -11.79 -6.85
C GLU A 37 38.66 -12.92 -6.72
N SER A 38 38.16 -13.43 -7.86
CA SER A 38 37.25 -14.56 -7.88
C SER A 38 37.99 -15.84 -7.46
N LYS A 39 37.34 -16.66 -6.61
CA LYS A 39 37.81 -17.99 -6.23
C LYS A 39 37.68 -19.02 -7.37
N LYS A 40 36.71 -18.81 -8.29
CA LYS A 40 36.50 -19.69 -9.47
C LYS A 40 37.59 -19.47 -10.51
N LEU A 41 38.07 -20.56 -11.13
CA LEU A 41 39.11 -20.50 -12.17
C LEU A 41 38.51 -20.49 -13.59
N ASP A 42 37.23 -20.73 -13.73
CA ASP A 42 36.51 -20.91 -14.98
C ASP A 42 35.16 -20.21 -14.96
N ALA A 43 34.48 -20.16 -16.10
CA ALA A 43 33.13 -19.65 -16.22
C ALA A 43 32.36 -20.39 -17.34
N ASN A 44 31.03 -20.50 -17.17
CA ASN A 44 30.17 -21.11 -18.18
C ASN A 44 29.77 -20.06 -19.24
N CYS A 45 29.89 -20.45 -20.51
CA CYS A 45 29.50 -19.59 -21.62
C CYS A 45 27.98 -19.41 -21.63
N PRO A 46 27.46 -18.16 -21.57
CA PRO A 46 26.01 -17.92 -21.55
C PRO A 46 25.32 -18.28 -22.87
N ASN A 47 26.07 -18.47 -23.97
CA ASN A 47 25.52 -18.76 -25.29
C ASN A 47 25.33 -20.27 -25.55
N CYS A 48 26.19 -21.14 -24.99
CA CYS A 48 26.16 -22.57 -25.27
C CYS A 48 26.38 -23.48 -24.05
N GLY A 49 26.44 -22.90 -22.82
CA GLY A 49 26.62 -23.62 -21.57
C GLY A 49 28.04 -24.23 -21.36
N THR A 50 28.90 -24.21 -22.35
CA THR A 50 30.21 -24.84 -22.27
C THR A 50 31.13 -24.11 -21.29
N LYS A 51 31.77 -24.84 -20.39
CA LYS A 51 32.75 -24.35 -19.43
C LYS A 51 34.02 -23.88 -20.11
N SER A 52 34.52 -22.72 -19.82
CA SER A 52 35.76 -22.17 -20.39
C SER A 52 36.75 -21.71 -19.32
N HIS A 53 37.99 -22.12 -19.49
CA HIS A 53 39.15 -21.65 -18.69
C HIS A 53 40.00 -20.66 -19.49
N HIS A 54 39.65 -20.37 -20.75
CA HIS A 54 40.47 -19.54 -21.62
C HIS A 54 40.21 -18.07 -21.36
N LEU A 55 41.08 -17.45 -20.55
CA LEU A 55 41.03 -16.03 -20.24
C LEU A 55 41.35 -15.22 -21.51
N HIS A 56 40.47 -14.30 -21.86
CA HIS A 56 40.58 -13.38 -22.98
C HIS A 56 41.14 -12.04 -22.58
N GLN A 57 40.52 -11.40 -21.56
CA GLN A 57 41.01 -10.13 -20.97
C GLN A 57 40.39 -9.91 -19.57
N ASN A 58 40.95 -8.91 -18.88
CA ASN A 58 40.53 -8.49 -17.56
C ASN A 58 40.12 -7.02 -17.56
N HIS A 59 39.05 -6.71 -16.83
CA HIS A 59 38.64 -5.34 -16.61
C HIS A 59 38.53 -5.04 -15.11
N ARG A 60 39.17 -3.98 -14.66
CA ARG A 60 39.03 -3.51 -13.28
C ARG A 60 37.74 -2.71 -13.13
N HIS A 61 36.96 -3.06 -12.14
CA HIS A 61 35.73 -2.36 -11.75
C HIS A 61 35.80 -2.00 -10.28
N ILE A 62 35.37 -0.79 -9.94
CA ILE A 62 35.16 -0.38 -8.55
C ILE A 62 33.66 -0.40 -8.29
N VAL A 63 33.27 -1.10 -7.23
CA VAL A 63 31.88 -1.35 -6.87
C VAL A 63 31.69 -1.00 -5.41
N LYS A 64 30.68 -0.21 -5.10
CA LYS A 64 30.28 0.10 -3.73
C LYS A 64 29.64 -1.13 -3.05
N ASP A 65 29.95 -1.33 -1.78
CA ASP A 65 29.40 -2.39 -0.95
C ASP A 65 28.87 -1.85 0.38
N LEU A 66 28.34 -2.72 1.22
CA LEU A 66 27.91 -2.35 2.56
C LEU A 66 29.07 -1.72 3.33
N PRO A 67 28.84 -0.64 4.09
CA PRO A 67 29.89 0.03 4.85
C PRO A 67 30.35 -0.85 6.03
N PHE A 68 31.61 -0.67 6.45
CA PHE A 68 32.12 -1.20 7.72
C PHE A 68 31.98 -0.10 8.79
N GLY A 69 30.97 -0.21 9.62
CA GLY A 69 30.54 0.89 10.48
C GLY A 69 30.12 2.09 9.63
N GLU A 70 30.73 3.25 9.87
CA GLU A 70 30.44 4.47 9.10
C GLU A 70 31.34 4.64 7.86
N LYS A 71 32.30 3.73 7.63
CA LYS A 71 33.27 3.86 6.53
C LYS A 71 32.70 3.20 5.28
N PRO A 72 32.58 3.97 4.16
CA PRO A 72 32.22 3.38 2.87
C PRO A 72 33.23 2.31 2.44
N VAL A 73 32.72 1.22 1.86
CA VAL A 73 33.54 0.11 1.34
C VAL A 73 33.39 0.02 -0.16
N PHE A 74 34.54 -0.09 -0.83
CA PHE A 74 34.63 -0.25 -2.28
C PHE A 74 35.36 -1.57 -2.58
N LEU A 75 34.80 -2.36 -3.48
CA LEU A 75 35.43 -3.57 -3.99
C LEU A 75 36.13 -3.24 -5.33
N GLU A 76 37.44 -3.32 -5.39
CA GLU A 76 38.16 -3.33 -6.65
C GLU A 76 38.17 -4.75 -7.18
N ILE A 77 37.31 -5.02 -8.16
CA ILE A 77 37.08 -6.35 -8.73
C ILE A 77 37.82 -6.46 -10.06
N ASN A 78 38.58 -7.52 -10.22
CA ASN A 78 39.17 -7.87 -11.50
C ASN A 78 38.18 -8.79 -12.28
N ARG A 79 37.25 -8.18 -13.02
CA ARG A 79 36.25 -8.91 -13.81
C ARG A 79 36.90 -9.53 -15.04
N ARG A 80 36.86 -10.86 -15.13
CA ARG A 80 37.46 -11.60 -16.20
C ARG A 80 36.50 -11.78 -17.38
N GLN A 81 37.06 -11.72 -18.57
CA GLN A 81 36.40 -12.10 -19.80
C GLN A 81 37.04 -13.37 -20.36
N PHE A 82 36.24 -14.38 -20.66
CA PHE A 82 36.67 -15.66 -21.20
C PHE A 82 36.29 -15.74 -22.67
N LYS A 83 37.03 -16.56 -23.44
CA LYS A 83 36.65 -16.95 -24.81
C LYS A 83 36.16 -18.39 -24.81
N CYS A 84 34.96 -18.63 -25.31
CA CYS A 84 34.41 -20.00 -25.42
C CYS A 84 35.07 -20.76 -26.52
N ARG A 85 35.59 -21.96 -26.22
CA ARG A 85 36.22 -22.83 -27.24
C ARG A 85 35.21 -23.43 -28.23
N LYS A 86 33.95 -23.62 -27.84
CA LYS A 86 32.90 -24.21 -28.69
C LYS A 86 32.30 -23.17 -29.65
N CYS A 87 31.80 -22.05 -29.16
CA CYS A 87 31.14 -21.06 -30.01
C CYS A 87 32.04 -19.85 -30.37
N GLN A 88 33.30 -19.84 -29.94
CA GLN A 88 34.34 -18.82 -30.20
C GLN A 88 34.00 -17.42 -29.75
N LYS A 89 32.87 -17.23 -29.05
CA LYS A 89 32.42 -15.92 -28.57
C LYS A 89 33.11 -15.54 -27.25
N PRO A 90 33.56 -14.28 -27.08
CA PRO A 90 33.99 -13.77 -25.78
C PRO A 90 32.78 -13.50 -24.88
N PHE A 91 32.93 -13.74 -23.58
CA PHE A 91 31.90 -13.47 -22.59
C PHE A 91 32.54 -13.10 -21.25
N SER A 92 31.89 -12.21 -20.49
CA SER A 92 32.32 -11.85 -19.14
C SER A 92 31.78 -12.86 -18.13
N GLU A 93 32.60 -13.15 -17.10
CA GLU A 93 32.13 -13.96 -15.97
C GLU A 93 30.89 -13.37 -15.32
N HIS A 94 30.03 -14.24 -14.85
CA HIS A 94 28.88 -13.83 -14.03
C HIS A 94 29.30 -13.73 -12.57
N LEU A 95 28.95 -12.60 -11.95
CA LEU A 95 29.19 -12.35 -10.53
C LEU A 95 27.81 -12.24 -9.85
N ASP A 96 27.44 -13.24 -9.06
CA ASP A 96 26.09 -13.36 -8.49
C ASP A 96 25.69 -12.17 -7.59
N PHE A 97 26.66 -11.57 -6.93
CA PHE A 97 26.46 -10.40 -6.04
C PHE A 97 26.37 -9.05 -6.79
N LEU A 98 26.51 -9.03 -8.13
CA LEU A 98 26.40 -7.85 -8.96
C LEU A 98 25.32 -7.97 -10.03
N ARG A 99 24.63 -6.85 -10.30
CA ARG A 99 23.82 -6.71 -11.52
C ARG A 99 24.67 -6.19 -12.68
N LYS A 100 24.29 -6.56 -13.91
CA LYS A 100 24.91 -6.02 -15.12
C LYS A 100 24.90 -4.49 -15.11
N LYS A 101 26.05 -3.87 -15.45
CA LYS A 101 26.18 -2.40 -15.58
C LYS A 101 25.86 -1.62 -14.30
N ARG A 102 26.05 -2.21 -13.11
CA ARG A 102 25.90 -1.52 -11.83
C ARG A 102 27.23 -1.37 -11.12
N THR A 103 27.37 -0.26 -10.39
CA THR A 103 28.55 0.11 -9.60
C THR A 103 28.36 -0.10 -8.10
N TYR A 104 27.38 -0.94 -7.73
CA TYR A 104 27.07 -1.31 -6.36
C TYR A 104 26.63 -2.78 -6.28
N THR A 105 26.86 -3.40 -5.13
CA THR A 105 26.45 -4.79 -4.88
C THR A 105 24.93 -4.91 -4.71
N LYS A 106 24.39 -6.11 -4.98
CA LYS A 106 22.96 -6.40 -4.75
C LYS A 106 22.57 -6.17 -3.28
N ARG A 107 23.41 -6.58 -2.33
CA ARG A 107 23.14 -6.43 -0.91
C ARG A 107 23.12 -4.97 -0.44
N LEU A 108 23.99 -4.11 -1.03
CA LEU A 108 23.92 -2.65 -0.77
C LEU A 108 22.60 -2.08 -1.33
N ALA A 109 22.23 -2.46 -2.56
CA ALA A 109 20.95 -2.03 -3.13
C ALA A 109 19.77 -2.46 -2.26
N HIS A 110 19.75 -3.72 -1.80
CA HIS A 110 18.74 -4.26 -0.91
C HIS A 110 18.63 -3.45 0.41
N LYS A 111 19.76 -3.28 1.11
CA LYS A 111 19.79 -2.50 2.36
C LYS A 111 19.32 -1.07 2.15
N THR A 112 19.76 -0.43 1.07
CA THR A 112 19.36 0.94 0.71
C THR A 112 17.87 1.03 0.44
N ILE A 113 17.29 0.07 -0.29
CA ILE A 113 15.85 0.01 -0.54
C ILE A 113 15.08 -0.12 0.78
N GLN A 114 15.47 -1.02 1.68
CA GLN A 114 14.83 -1.14 2.99
C GLN A 114 14.82 0.19 3.75
N GLU A 115 15.96 0.88 3.80
CA GLU A 115 16.06 2.18 4.47
C GLU A 115 15.16 3.25 3.82
N VAL A 116 15.06 3.24 2.49
CA VAL A 116 14.18 4.17 1.75
C VAL A 116 12.71 3.85 1.98
N LEU A 117 12.32 2.59 2.17
CA LEU A 117 10.93 2.23 2.47
C LEU A 117 10.44 2.82 3.80
N GLU A 118 11.33 2.99 4.75
CA GLU A 118 11.06 3.58 6.06
C GLU A 118 11.23 5.11 6.08
N ASN A 119 12.09 5.67 5.19
CA ASN A 119 12.46 7.08 5.15
C ASN A 119 12.28 7.68 3.75
N ASP A 120 12.63 8.95 3.57
CA ASP A 120 12.71 9.57 2.24
C ASP A 120 14.11 9.38 1.60
N ILE A 121 14.16 9.54 0.27
CA ILE A 121 15.38 9.34 -0.53
C ILE A 121 16.51 10.30 -0.10
N HIS A 122 16.18 11.57 0.20
CA HIS A 122 17.20 12.56 0.58
C HIS A 122 17.82 12.24 1.93
N SER A 123 17.03 11.81 2.90
CA SER A 123 17.52 11.38 4.21
C SER A 123 18.46 10.18 4.12
N VAL A 124 18.18 9.23 3.22
CA VAL A 124 19.07 8.08 3.00
C VAL A 124 20.35 8.50 2.26
N ALA A 125 20.23 9.32 1.21
CA ALA A 125 21.38 9.81 0.45
C ALA A 125 22.33 10.69 1.30
N SER A 126 21.80 11.46 2.25
CA SER A 126 22.58 12.32 3.14
C SER A 126 23.57 11.56 4.04
N LYS A 127 23.38 10.24 4.22
CA LYS A 127 24.37 9.36 4.89
C LYS A 127 25.68 9.20 4.11
N GLY A 128 25.74 9.64 2.84
CA GLY A 128 26.96 9.73 2.04
C GLY A 128 27.45 8.40 1.44
N ILE A 129 26.71 7.31 1.57
CA ILE A 129 27.10 5.99 1.02
C ILE A 129 26.67 5.87 -0.44
N VAL A 130 25.45 6.28 -0.77
CA VAL A 130 24.85 6.24 -2.10
C VAL A 130 24.27 7.60 -2.47
N THR A 131 24.22 7.92 -3.76
CA THR A 131 23.61 9.17 -4.25
C THR A 131 22.10 8.98 -4.49
N THR A 132 21.37 10.10 -4.63
CA THR A 132 19.95 10.09 -4.97
C THR A 132 19.70 9.33 -6.28
N GLU A 133 20.53 9.54 -7.30
CA GLU A 133 20.40 8.88 -8.61
C GLU A 133 20.68 7.38 -8.53
N GLU A 134 21.61 6.96 -7.66
CA GLU A 134 21.86 5.54 -7.40
C GLU A 134 20.64 4.89 -6.71
N ILE A 135 20.05 5.58 -5.73
CA ILE A 135 18.82 5.10 -5.05
C ILE A 135 17.66 4.95 -6.03
N GLU A 136 17.41 5.97 -6.86
CA GLU A 136 16.33 5.91 -7.86
C GLU A 136 16.54 4.75 -8.85
N ARG A 137 17.80 4.50 -9.22
CA ARG A 137 18.15 3.35 -10.09
C ARG A 137 17.95 2.01 -9.39
N MET A 138 18.27 1.91 -8.09
CA MET A 138 18.02 0.71 -7.27
C MET A 138 16.52 0.42 -7.17
N LEU A 139 15.71 1.44 -6.92
CA LEU A 139 14.25 1.33 -6.87
C LEU A 139 13.68 0.89 -8.23
N LYS A 140 14.17 1.47 -9.32
CA LYS A 140 13.75 1.08 -10.68
C LYS A 140 14.10 -0.37 -10.97
N ASP A 141 15.33 -0.80 -10.69
CA ASP A 141 15.77 -2.19 -10.90
C ASP A 141 14.91 -3.20 -10.10
N ALA A 142 14.56 -2.85 -8.87
CA ALA A 142 13.69 -3.68 -8.03
C ALA A 142 12.24 -3.70 -8.55
N SER A 143 11.74 -2.57 -9.08
CA SER A 143 10.41 -2.49 -9.68
C SER A 143 10.28 -3.35 -10.94
N GLU A 144 11.32 -3.38 -11.77
CA GLU A 144 11.34 -4.20 -13.00
C GLU A 144 11.23 -5.71 -12.67
N GLU A 145 11.80 -6.15 -11.55
CA GLU A 145 11.65 -7.54 -11.08
C GLU A 145 10.23 -7.86 -10.57
N LEU A 146 9.51 -6.86 -10.03
CA LEU A 146 8.15 -7.04 -9.52
C LEU A 146 7.08 -6.99 -10.62
N SER A 147 7.33 -6.26 -11.72
CA SER A 147 6.33 -6.03 -12.77
C SER A 147 5.98 -7.27 -13.61
N GLU A 148 6.74 -8.35 -13.49
CA GLU A 148 6.56 -9.58 -14.24
C GLU A 148 5.64 -10.63 -13.58
N SER A 149 5.20 -10.41 -12.32
CA SER A 149 4.40 -11.38 -11.60
C SER A 149 2.89 -11.19 -11.84
N ARG A 150 2.29 -12.09 -12.63
CA ARG A 150 0.82 -12.23 -12.70
C ARG A 150 0.30 -12.84 -11.40
N PRO A 151 -0.88 -12.44 -10.90
CA PRO A 151 -1.50 -13.12 -9.78
C PRO A 151 -1.92 -14.53 -10.22
N LEU A 152 -1.35 -15.58 -9.59
CA LEU A 152 -1.57 -16.97 -10.03
C LEU A 152 -2.81 -17.62 -9.42
N ASN A 153 -3.21 -17.24 -8.21
CA ASN A 153 -4.32 -17.87 -7.46
C ASN A 153 -5.24 -16.81 -6.86
N LEU A 154 -5.64 -15.84 -7.65
CA LEU A 154 -6.48 -14.74 -7.20
C LEU A 154 -7.95 -15.15 -7.19
N LYS A 155 -8.54 -15.33 -6.00
CA LYS A 155 -9.95 -15.65 -5.84
C LYS A 155 -10.80 -14.44 -5.47
N ARG A 156 -10.27 -13.57 -4.60
CA ARG A 156 -10.99 -12.38 -4.15
C ARG A 156 -10.19 -11.12 -4.46
N LEU A 157 -10.73 -10.30 -5.37
CA LEU A 157 -10.13 -9.05 -5.83
C LEU A 157 -10.77 -7.86 -5.12
N GLY A 158 -9.98 -6.90 -4.65
CA GLY A 158 -10.42 -5.57 -4.24
C GLY A 158 -10.04 -4.52 -5.28
N ILE A 159 -10.97 -3.65 -5.63
CA ILE A 159 -10.71 -2.46 -6.45
C ILE A 159 -11.07 -1.23 -5.62
N ASP A 160 -10.06 -0.43 -5.29
CA ASP A 160 -10.22 0.76 -4.44
C ASP A 160 -9.44 1.95 -5.02
N GLU A 161 -9.63 3.13 -4.44
CA GLU A 161 -9.04 4.37 -4.91
C GLU A 161 -8.23 5.08 -3.81
N ILE A 162 -7.07 5.58 -4.19
CA ILE A 162 -6.29 6.46 -3.31
C ILE A 162 -5.97 7.78 -3.99
N ALA A 163 -6.18 8.89 -3.29
CA ALA A 163 -5.78 10.21 -3.80
C ALA A 163 -4.25 10.36 -3.73
N LEU A 164 -3.59 10.61 -4.86
CA LEU A 164 -2.14 10.90 -4.89
C LEU A 164 -1.84 12.24 -4.23
N VAL A 165 -2.61 13.27 -4.56
CA VAL A 165 -2.49 14.61 -3.96
C VAL A 165 -3.84 15.01 -3.35
N LYS A 166 -3.84 15.32 -2.05
CA LYS A 166 -5.07 15.72 -1.34
C LYS A 166 -5.67 16.97 -1.97
N GLY A 167 -6.97 16.88 -2.33
CA GLY A 167 -7.75 18.02 -2.83
C GLY A 167 -7.55 18.39 -4.30
N LYS A 168 -6.69 17.70 -5.06
CA LYS A 168 -6.46 17.98 -6.49
C LYS A 168 -7.13 17.01 -7.46
N GLY A 169 -7.96 16.07 -6.97
CA GLY A 169 -8.75 15.17 -7.84
C GLY A 169 -7.96 14.05 -8.53
N HIS A 170 -6.65 13.93 -8.31
CA HIS A 170 -5.85 12.84 -8.84
C HIS A 170 -6.01 11.60 -7.98
N TYR A 171 -6.84 10.67 -8.42
CA TYR A 171 -7.05 9.37 -7.80
C TYR A 171 -6.39 8.28 -8.62
N CYS A 172 -5.71 7.38 -7.94
CA CYS A 172 -5.08 6.19 -8.47
C CYS A 172 -5.94 4.98 -8.10
N ALA A 173 -6.18 4.05 -9.03
CA ALA A 173 -6.80 2.78 -8.69
C ALA A 173 -5.77 1.84 -8.04
N VAL A 174 -6.23 1.05 -7.08
CA VAL A 174 -5.44 0.05 -6.37
C VAL A 174 -6.13 -1.30 -6.52
N LEU A 175 -5.44 -2.27 -7.09
CA LEU A 175 -5.90 -3.66 -7.21
C LEU A 175 -5.28 -4.48 -6.07
N ILE A 176 -6.13 -5.16 -5.31
CA ILE A 176 -5.79 -5.80 -4.03
C ILE A 176 -6.16 -7.27 -4.08
N ASP A 177 -5.24 -8.15 -3.72
CA ASP A 177 -5.55 -9.52 -3.34
C ASP A 177 -6.06 -9.52 -1.89
N LEU A 178 -7.36 -9.78 -1.73
CA LEU A 178 -8.04 -9.74 -0.42
C LEU A 178 -7.65 -10.92 0.46
N ASP A 179 -7.35 -12.08 -0.14
CA ASP A 179 -6.94 -13.29 0.58
C ASP A 179 -5.52 -13.16 1.13
N ALA A 180 -4.60 -12.72 0.28
CA ALA A 180 -3.21 -12.52 0.66
C ALA A 180 -2.98 -11.19 1.42
N SER A 181 -3.97 -10.30 1.49
CA SER A 181 -3.86 -8.94 2.05
C SER A 181 -2.71 -8.14 1.41
N LYS A 182 -2.61 -8.22 0.08
CA LYS A 182 -1.51 -7.61 -0.69
C LYS A 182 -2.03 -6.69 -1.79
N VAL A 183 -1.29 -5.60 -2.02
CA VAL A 183 -1.49 -4.79 -3.23
C VAL A 183 -0.91 -5.54 -4.42
N ILE A 184 -1.73 -5.87 -5.42
CA ILE A 184 -1.28 -6.50 -6.68
C ILE A 184 -0.60 -5.46 -7.55
N THR A 185 -1.30 -4.35 -7.80
CA THR A 185 -0.77 -3.22 -8.57
C THR A 185 -1.50 -1.93 -8.26
N MET A 186 -0.91 -0.83 -8.68
CA MET A 186 -1.49 0.51 -8.62
C MET A 186 -1.47 1.13 -10.00
N LEU A 187 -2.55 1.81 -10.37
CA LEU A 187 -2.73 2.44 -11.68
C LEU A 187 -2.78 3.96 -11.51
N SER A 188 -2.16 4.68 -12.42
CA SER A 188 -2.11 6.15 -12.38
C SER A 188 -3.47 6.83 -12.53
N ASP A 189 -4.44 6.10 -13.07
CA ASP A 189 -5.81 6.54 -13.31
C ASP A 189 -6.79 5.47 -12.81
N ARG A 190 -8.03 5.89 -12.55
CA ARG A 190 -9.15 5.04 -12.13
C ARG A 190 -10.18 4.79 -13.22
N THR A 191 -9.90 5.19 -14.46
CA THR A 191 -10.82 5.01 -15.58
C THR A 191 -11.04 3.53 -15.90
N LYS A 192 -12.25 3.19 -16.35
CA LYS A 192 -12.62 1.83 -16.75
C LYS A 192 -11.60 1.26 -17.76
N THR A 193 -11.16 2.08 -18.72
CA THR A 193 -10.23 1.66 -19.79
C THR A 193 -8.89 1.21 -19.23
N VAL A 194 -8.27 2.01 -18.36
CA VAL A 194 -6.95 1.70 -17.79
C VAL A 194 -7.01 0.44 -16.93
N ILE A 195 -8.08 0.27 -16.14
CA ILE A 195 -8.25 -0.93 -15.30
C ILE A 195 -8.50 -2.15 -16.19
N ALA A 196 -9.36 -2.02 -17.22
CA ALA A 196 -9.65 -3.10 -18.17
C ALA A 196 -8.39 -3.60 -18.89
N GLU A 197 -7.51 -2.71 -19.34
CA GLU A 197 -6.24 -3.07 -19.98
C GLU A 197 -5.37 -3.95 -19.08
N VAL A 198 -5.23 -3.57 -17.81
CA VAL A 198 -4.42 -4.33 -16.87
C VAL A 198 -5.06 -5.68 -16.54
N LEU A 199 -6.36 -5.72 -16.29
CA LEU A 199 -7.08 -6.96 -15.99
C LEU A 199 -7.04 -7.93 -17.19
N THR A 200 -7.29 -7.45 -18.40
CA THR A 200 -7.18 -8.25 -19.62
C THR A 200 -5.77 -8.78 -19.83
N GLY A 201 -4.76 -8.01 -19.47
CA GLY A 201 -3.35 -8.42 -19.50
C GLY A 201 -3.01 -9.60 -18.57
N TRP A 202 -3.82 -9.87 -17.53
CA TRP A 202 -3.66 -11.05 -16.67
C TRP A 202 -4.05 -12.36 -17.38
N GLY A 203 -4.90 -12.27 -18.41
CA GLY A 203 -5.40 -13.41 -19.17
C GLY A 203 -6.70 -13.98 -18.62
N VAL A 204 -7.45 -14.62 -19.51
CA VAL A 204 -8.78 -15.18 -19.22
C VAL A 204 -8.75 -16.19 -18.08
N GLU A 205 -7.73 -17.04 -18.01
CA GLU A 205 -7.57 -18.04 -16.96
C GLU A 205 -7.53 -17.44 -15.55
N VAL A 206 -6.91 -16.26 -15.37
CA VAL A 206 -6.88 -15.55 -14.09
C VAL A 206 -8.23 -14.92 -13.81
N LEU A 207 -8.89 -14.34 -14.80
CA LEU A 207 -10.16 -13.64 -14.63
C LEU A 207 -11.31 -14.60 -14.32
N GLU A 208 -11.32 -15.78 -14.92
CA GLU A 208 -12.36 -16.80 -14.71
C GLU A 208 -12.29 -17.48 -13.34
N GLN A 209 -11.12 -17.49 -12.71
CA GLN A 209 -10.97 -18.07 -11.35
C GLN A 209 -11.35 -17.09 -10.23
N ILE A 210 -11.60 -15.80 -10.53
CA ILE A 210 -12.02 -14.81 -9.54
C ILE A 210 -13.47 -15.09 -9.16
N GLU A 211 -13.68 -15.37 -7.88
CA GLU A 211 -14.99 -15.72 -7.31
C GLU A 211 -15.72 -14.49 -6.76
N GLU A 212 -14.98 -13.46 -6.33
CA GLU A 212 -15.54 -12.27 -5.69
C GLU A 212 -14.73 -11.01 -6.03
N VAL A 213 -15.43 -9.90 -6.26
CA VAL A 213 -14.80 -8.58 -6.42
C VAL A 213 -15.44 -7.55 -5.51
N SER A 214 -14.66 -7.04 -4.56
CA SER A 214 -15.08 -5.92 -3.70
C SER A 214 -14.80 -4.58 -4.38
N ILE A 215 -15.81 -3.73 -4.51
CA ILE A 215 -15.73 -2.43 -5.18
C ILE A 215 -16.40 -1.32 -4.38
N ASP A 216 -15.99 -0.08 -4.70
CA ASP A 216 -16.74 1.12 -4.33
C ASP A 216 -18.11 1.16 -5.01
N LEU A 217 -19.03 1.98 -4.46
CA LEU A 217 -20.36 2.18 -4.98
C LEU A 217 -20.36 2.98 -6.31
N TRP A 218 -19.53 2.54 -7.28
CA TRP A 218 -19.43 3.16 -8.59
C TRP A 218 -19.82 2.18 -9.72
N GLN A 219 -20.82 2.58 -10.53
CA GLN A 219 -21.38 1.74 -11.58
C GLN A 219 -20.34 1.32 -12.63
N GLY A 220 -19.31 2.14 -12.87
CA GLY A 220 -18.24 1.81 -13.81
C GLY A 220 -17.47 0.54 -13.41
N TYR A 221 -17.18 0.35 -12.12
CA TYR A 221 -16.52 -0.87 -11.63
C TYR A 221 -17.42 -2.08 -11.70
N LYS A 222 -18.71 -1.94 -11.32
CA LYS A 222 -19.68 -3.04 -11.45
C LYS A 222 -19.76 -3.55 -12.89
N ASN A 223 -19.91 -2.65 -13.86
CA ASN A 223 -19.99 -3.02 -15.28
C ASN A 223 -18.71 -3.68 -15.78
N LEU A 224 -17.53 -3.20 -15.30
CA LEU A 224 -16.23 -3.78 -15.64
C LEU A 224 -16.12 -5.23 -15.15
N VAL A 225 -16.52 -5.49 -13.91
CA VAL A 225 -16.48 -6.84 -13.31
C VAL A 225 -17.38 -7.78 -14.08
N ILE A 226 -18.65 -7.39 -14.36
CA ILE A 226 -19.60 -8.21 -15.11
C ILE A 226 -19.08 -8.54 -16.53
N GLU A 227 -18.36 -7.61 -17.15
CA GLU A 227 -17.83 -7.77 -18.51
C GLU A 227 -16.62 -8.71 -18.55
N LEU A 228 -15.70 -8.60 -17.58
CA LEU A 228 -14.40 -9.29 -17.62
C LEU A 228 -14.31 -10.54 -16.73
N MET A 229 -15.15 -10.66 -15.71
CA MET A 229 -15.08 -11.71 -14.69
C MET A 229 -16.44 -12.40 -14.54
N PRO A 230 -16.81 -13.30 -15.48
CA PRO A 230 -18.16 -13.84 -15.56
C PRO A 230 -18.58 -14.69 -14.34
N ASN A 231 -17.60 -15.23 -13.61
CA ASN A 231 -17.82 -16.06 -12.43
C ASN A 231 -17.79 -15.28 -11.11
N ALA A 232 -17.46 -13.99 -11.16
CA ALA A 232 -17.23 -13.19 -9.97
C ALA A 232 -18.53 -12.56 -9.43
N GLN A 233 -18.80 -12.72 -8.15
CA GLN A 233 -19.82 -11.95 -7.43
C GLN A 233 -19.29 -10.56 -7.09
N VAL A 234 -20.06 -9.53 -7.39
CA VAL A 234 -19.74 -8.15 -7.01
C VAL A 234 -20.20 -7.88 -5.59
N VAL A 235 -19.29 -7.41 -4.74
CA VAL A 235 -19.58 -7.04 -3.34
C VAL A 235 -19.31 -5.55 -3.15
N ALA A 236 -20.29 -4.84 -2.58
CA ALA A 236 -20.12 -3.43 -2.25
C ALA A 236 -19.25 -3.27 -0.98
N ASP A 237 -18.21 -2.42 -1.05
CA ASP A 237 -17.41 -2.13 0.13
C ASP A 237 -18.27 -1.43 1.21
N ARG A 238 -18.44 -2.14 2.33
CA ARG A 238 -19.17 -1.68 3.51
C ARG A 238 -18.66 -0.33 4.04
N PHE A 239 -17.37 -0.05 3.93
CA PHE A 239 -16.79 1.21 4.42
C PHE A 239 -17.38 2.41 3.70
N HIS A 240 -17.63 2.32 2.39
CA HIS A 240 -18.22 3.40 1.59
C HIS A 240 -19.68 3.65 1.97
N VAL A 241 -20.46 2.60 2.26
CA VAL A 241 -21.82 2.73 2.78
C VAL A 241 -21.82 3.41 4.15
N MET A 242 -20.98 2.96 5.08
CA MET A 242 -20.83 3.57 6.40
C MET A 242 -20.38 5.03 6.34
N THR A 243 -19.48 5.35 5.43
CA THR A 243 -19.02 6.74 5.20
C THR A 243 -20.17 7.64 4.78
N GLN A 244 -21.07 7.15 3.93
CA GLN A 244 -22.26 7.90 3.51
C GLN A 244 -23.25 8.12 4.67
N ILE A 245 -23.52 7.09 5.48
CA ILE A 245 -24.33 7.19 6.69
C ILE A 245 -23.76 8.22 7.66
N ASN A 246 -22.45 8.16 7.92
CA ASN A 246 -21.75 9.11 8.77
C ASN A 246 -21.84 10.55 8.24
N LYS A 247 -21.75 10.74 6.92
CA LYS A 247 -21.88 12.05 6.26
C LYS A 247 -23.28 12.64 6.42
N GLU A 248 -24.34 11.81 6.33
CA GLU A 248 -25.71 12.29 6.56
C GLU A 248 -25.93 12.64 8.03
N LEU A 249 -25.44 11.83 8.96
CA LEU A 249 -25.49 12.11 10.40
C LEU A 249 -24.77 13.43 10.74
N ASP A 250 -23.56 13.66 10.21
CA ASP A 250 -22.84 14.92 10.43
C ASP A 250 -23.55 16.12 9.79
N THR A 251 -24.20 15.93 8.67
CA THR A 251 -25.00 16.97 8.00
C THR A 251 -26.20 17.35 8.87
N GLN A 252 -26.91 16.38 9.43
CA GLN A 252 -28.02 16.65 10.36
C GLN A 252 -27.52 17.30 11.65
N ARG A 253 -26.41 16.84 12.22
CA ARG A 253 -25.78 17.48 13.38
C ARG A 253 -25.50 18.97 13.15
N LYS A 254 -24.95 19.30 11.98
CA LYS A 254 -24.69 20.71 11.61
C LYS A 254 -25.98 21.51 11.44
N LYS A 255 -27.03 20.89 10.91
CA LYS A 255 -28.36 21.50 10.76
C LYS A 255 -28.98 21.79 12.10
N GLU A 256 -29.00 20.82 13.02
CA GLU A 256 -29.50 20.98 14.39
C GLU A 256 -28.79 22.13 15.10
N LYS A 257 -27.46 22.18 15.04
CA LYS A 257 -26.68 23.24 15.64
C LYS A 257 -27.07 24.61 15.08
N ARG A 258 -27.19 24.76 13.77
CA ARG A 258 -27.61 26.01 13.12
C ARG A 258 -29.03 26.42 13.51
N ASN A 259 -29.96 25.51 13.57
CA ASN A 259 -31.32 25.75 13.95
C ASN A 259 -31.39 26.34 15.38
N VAL A 260 -30.63 25.78 16.33
CA VAL A 260 -30.57 26.26 17.70
C VAL A 260 -29.91 27.64 17.77
N GLU A 261 -28.83 27.88 17.03
CA GLU A 261 -28.18 29.19 16.92
C GLU A 261 -29.14 30.27 16.38
N GLU A 262 -30.01 29.90 15.41
CA GLU A 262 -31.04 30.80 14.89
C GLU A 262 -32.16 31.07 15.91
N LEU A 263 -32.60 30.05 16.67
CA LEU A 263 -33.59 30.20 17.73
C LEU A 263 -33.08 31.15 18.82
N ILE A 264 -31.83 31.04 19.24
CA ILE A 264 -31.21 31.95 20.22
C ILE A 264 -31.26 33.42 19.74
N LYS A 265 -31.05 33.64 18.42
CA LYS A 265 -31.09 35.01 17.84
C LYS A 265 -32.51 35.56 17.75
N LYS A 266 -33.49 34.71 17.51
CA LYS A 266 -34.89 35.11 17.27
C LYS A 266 -35.69 35.27 18.58
N THR A 267 -35.33 34.50 19.61
CA THR A 267 -36.10 34.51 20.87
C THR A 267 -35.87 35.74 21.68
N LYS A 268 -36.96 36.32 22.22
CA LYS A 268 -36.96 37.50 23.10
C LYS A 268 -37.07 37.11 24.58
N LEU A 269 -37.57 35.93 24.89
CA LEU A 269 -37.77 35.43 26.25
C LEU A 269 -36.42 34.94 26.83
N ALA A 270 -36.07 35.44 27.99
CA ALA A 270 -34.81 35.10 28.65
C ALA A 270 -34.74 33.62 29.05
N ALA A 271 -35.86 33.05 29.49
CA ALA A 271 -35.94 31.63 29.87
C ALA A 271 -35.64 30.69 28.67
N ASP A 272 -36.31 30.89 27.53
CA ASP A 272 -36.11 30.12 26.31
C ASP A 272 -34.67 30.26 25.80
N LYS A 273 -34.07 31.46 25.95
CA LYS A 273 -32.70 31.70 25.54
C LYS A 273 -31.70 30.86 26.35
N VAL A 274 -31.94 30.71 27.65
CA VAL A 274 -31.12 29.84 28.52
C VAL A 274 -31.26 28.40 28.12
N GLU A 275 -32.48 27.90 27.84
CA GLU A 275 -32.73 26.55 27.39
C GLU A 275 -32.01 26.26 26.06
N TYR A 276 -32.15 27.15 25.06
CA TYR A 276 -31.46 26.97 23.77
C TYR A 276 -29.93 27.03 23.89
N GLN A 277 -29.40 27.82 24.83
CA GLN A 277 -27.97 27.85 25.12
C GLN A 277 -27.48 26.51 25.70
N GLN A 278 -28.26 25.90 26.58
CA GLN A 278 -27.94 24.55 27.11
C GLN A 278 -27.96 23.49 26.02
N ILE A 279 -28.94 23.52 25.10
CA ILE A 279 -29.00 22.63 23.95
C ILE A 279 -27.78 22.86 23.05
N LEU A 280 -27.41 24.09 22.74
CA LEU A 280 -26.25 24.43 21.94
C LEU A 280 -24.95 23.92 22.56
N GLU A 281 -24.81 24.04 23.88
CA GLU A 281 -23.66 23.53 24.62
C GLU A 281 -23.59 21.98 24.54
N GLY A 282 -24.73 21.32 24.66
CA GLY A 282 -24.85 19.89 24.45
C GLY A 282 -24.39 19.45 23.05
N LEU A 283 -24.66 20.26 22.02
CA LEU A 283 -24.27 19.98 20.63
C LEU A 283 -22.81 20.36 20.29
N LYS A 284 -22.12 21.18 21.10
CA LYS A 284 -20.69 21.46 20.91
C LYS A 284 -19.87 20.19 21.02
N SER A 285 -18.79 20.12 20.28
CA SER A 285 -17.86 18.97 20.27
C SER A 285 -18.49 17.58 20.01
N SER A 286 -19.74 17.55 19.52
CA SER A 286 -20.52 16.31 19.29
C SER A 286 -20.09 15.47 18.07
N LYS A 287 -19.23 16.00 17.19
CA LYS A 287 -18.87 15.34 15.92
C LYS A 287 -18.26 13.95 16.14
N TYR A 288 -17.19 13.89 16.91
CA TYR A 288 -16.47 12.63 17.12
C TYR A 288 -17.29 11.60 17.92
N PRO A 289 -17.97 11.97 19.02
CA PRO A 289 -18.86 11.03 19.73
C PRO A 289 -19.97 10.43 18.85
N LEU A 290 -20.54 11.21 17.92
CA LEU A 290 -21.57 10.70 17.00
C LEU A 290 -21.04 9.83 15.86
N LEU A 291 -19.85 10.14 15.33
CA LEU A 291 -19.33 9.45 14.13
C LEU A 291 -18.48 8.22 14.46
N LYS A 292 -17.87 8.18 15.64
CA LYS A 292 -17.08 7.04 16.10
C LYS A 292 -17.98 5.83 16.41
N ASN A 293 -17.42 4.61 16.30
CA ASN A 293 -18.11 3.41 16.73
C ASN A 293 -18.25 3.39 18.26
N GLU A 294 -19.37 2.90 18.76
CA GLU A 294 -19.68 2.85 20.19
C GLU A 294 -18.55 2.21 21.02
N ASP A 295 -18.05 1.08 20.54
CA ASP A 295 -16.99 0.30 21.21
C ASP A 295 -15.64 1.03 21.31
N ASN A 296 -15.44 2.08 20.53
CA ASN A 296 -14.19 2.85 20.45
C ASN A 296 -14.27 4.23 21.12
N LEU A 297 -15.37 4.52 21.80
CA LEU A 297 -15.55 5.78 22.52
C LEU A 297 -14.76 5.77 23.84
N SER A 298 -14.06 6.87 24.12
CA SER A 298 -13.54 7.11 25.47
C SER A 298 -14.69 7.46 26.42
N GLU A 299 -14.46 7.35 27.73
CA GLU A 299 -15.45 7.70 28.76
C GLU A 299 -15.95 9.13 28.60
N GLU A 300 -15.06 10.09 28.33
CA GLU A 300 -15.42 11.49 28.04
C GLU A 300 -16.33 11.60 26.81
N GLN A 301 -15.99 10.85 25.73
CA GLN A 301 -16.80 10.85 24.51
C GLN A 301 -18.16 10.19 24.73
N LEU A 302 -18.24 9.16 25.56
CA LEU A 302 -19.49 8.51 25.93
C LEU A 302 -20.40 9.46 26.72
N ASN A 303 -19.87 10.15 27.73
CA ASN A 303 -20.59 11.16 28.49
C ASN A 303 -21.10 12.28 27.58
N LYS A 304 -20.27 12.74 26.64
CA LYS A 304 -20.70 13.71 25.64
C LYS A 304 -21.81 13.18 24.72
N LEU A 305 -21.74 11.93 24.31
CA LEU A 305 -22.79 11.29 23.51
C LEU A 305 -24.12 11.22 24.25
N ILE A 306 -24.11 10.93 25.55
CA ILE A 306 -25.31 10.94 26.40
C ILE A 306 -25.93 12.34 26.40
N GLN A 307 -25.12 13.39 26.59
CA GLN A 307 -25.60 14.78 26.51
C GLN A 307 -26.21 15.11 25.15
N VAL A 308 -25.58 14.72 24.04
CA VAL A 308 -26.13 14.95 22.70
C VAL A 308 -27.46 14.24 22.50
N LYS A 309 -27.58 13.00 22.97
CA LYS A 309 -28.83 12.22 22.89
C LYS A 309 -29.96 12.81 23.73
N SER A 310 -29.66 13.47 24.84
CA SER A 310 -30.67 14.12 25.68
C SER A 310 -31.21 15.42 25.08
N VAL A 311 -30.36 16.20 24.37
CA VAL A 311 -30.75 17.50 23.80
C VAL A 311 -31.28 17.44 22.37
N SER A 312 -31.05 16.32 21.63
CA SER A 312 -31.50 16.17 20.25
C SER A 312 -32.05 14.78 20.00
N PRO A 313 -33.39 14.61 20.07
CA PRO A 313 -34.04 13.32 19.77
C PRO A 313 -33.72 12.78 18.37
N ILE A 314 -33.61 13.66 17.37
CA ILE A 314 -33.26 13.23 15.99
C ILE A 314 -31.86 12.64 15.89
N LEU A 315 -30.87 13.27 16.52
CA LEU A 315 -29.51 12.76 16.54
C LEU A 315 -29.38 11.46 17.34
N LYS A 316 -30.18 11.31 18.41
CA LYS A 316 -30.30 10.04 19.15
C LYS A 316 -30.72 8.91 18.22
N VAL A 317 -31.86 9.08 17.51
CA VAL A 317 -32.38 8.05 16.60
C VAL A 317 -31.39 7.77 15.47
N MET A 318 -30.80 8.78 14.87
CA MET A 318 -29.81 8.60 13.80
C MET A 318 -28.56 7.86 14.28
N TYR A 319 -28.09 8.14 15.47
CA TYR A 319 -26.95 7.43 16.07
C TYR A 319 -27.29 5.94 16.31
N GLU A 320 -28.45 5.66 16.88
CA GLU A 320 -28.91 4.29 17.13
C GLU A 320 -29.08 3.49 15.82
N LEU A 321 -29.62 4.13 14.78
CA LEU A 321 -29.71 3.52 13.44
C LEU A 321 -28.33 3.28 12.83
N LYS A 322 -27.39 4.19 12.96
CA LYS A 322 -26.00 4.02 12.51
C LYS A 322 -25.33 2.81 13.19
N GLU A 323 -25.43 2.71 14.50
CA GLU A 323 -24.88 1.58 15.27
C GLU A 323 -25.59 0.26 14.93
N LYS A 324 -26.91 0.30 14.73
CA LYS A 324 -27.66 -0.88 14.30
C LYS A 324 -27.22 -1.37 12.92
N PHE A 325 -26.99 -0.46 11.96
CA PHE A 325 -26.44 -0.82 10.65
C PHE A 325 -25.08 -1.52 10.79
N ARG A 326 -24.16 -0.93 11.58
CA ARG A 326 -22.86 -1.54 11.85
C ARG A 326 -22.98 -2.95 12.45
N LYS A 327 -23.87 -3.11 13.45
CA LYS A 327 -24.11 -4.40 14.14
C LYS A 327 -24.70 -5.45 13.20
N ILE A 328 -25.51 -5.07 12.20
CA ILE A 328 -26.03 -6.00 11.19
C ILE A 328 -24.86 -6.69 10.46
N PHE A 329 -23.89 -5.92 9.98
CA PHE A 329 -22.74 -6.47 9.27
C PHE A 329 -21.74 -7.22 10.17
N ASN A 330 -21.59 -6.81 11.41
CA ASN A 330 -20.63 -7.45 12.32
C ASN A 330 -21.15 -8.78 12.91
N ASN A 331 -22.50 -8.91 13.07
CA ASN A 331 -23.11 -9.97 13.86
C ASN A 331 -24.06 -10.85 13.01
N THR A 332 -23.95 -10.84 11.70
CA THR A 332 -24.78 -11.65 10.81
C THR A 332 -23.88 -12.34 9.80
N ASN A 333 -23.91 -13.68 9.80
CA ASN A 333 -23.13 -14.56 8.91
C ASN A 333 -24.03 -15.41 8.02
N ASP A 334 -25.30 -15.08 7.93
CA ASP A 334 -26.29 -15.76 7.13
C ASP A 334 -27.00 -14.77 6.22
N TRP A 335 -27.09 -15.12 4.95
CA TRP A 335 -27.65 -14.28 3.91
C TRP A 335 -29.12 -13.91 4.18
N TYR A 336 -29.95 -14.88 4.54
CA TYR A 336 -31.38 -14.62 4.81
C TYR A 336 -31.60 -13.68 5.99
N ALA A 337 -30.84 -13.92 7.08
CA ALA A 337 -30.87 -13.03 8.24
C ALA A 337 -30.33 -11.62 7.89
N GLY A 338 -29.32 -11.53 7.03
CA GLY A 338 -28.77 -10.28 6.52
C GLY A 338 -29.82 -9.48 5.75
N VAL A 339 -30.46 -10.09 4.76
CA VAL A 339 -31.52 -9.48 3.96
C VAL A 339 -32.69 -9.01 4.86
N PHE A 340 -33.16 -9.85 5.77
CA PHE A 340 -34.25 -9.49 6.67
C PHE A 340 -33.91 -8.31 7.60
N LYS A 341 -32.74 -8.36 8.26
CA LYS A 341 -32.29 -7.28 9.17
C LYS A 341 -32.05 -5.98 8.42
N LEU A 342 -31.47 -6.05 7.22
CA LEU A 342 -31.22 -4.87 6.38
C LEU A 342 -32.54 -4.27 5.87
N GLY A 343 -33.51 -5.09 5.44
CA GLY A 343 -34.84 -4.65 5.04
C GLY A 343 -35.58 -3.92 6.18
N MET A 344 -35.51 -4.47 7.40
CA MET A 344 -36.06 -3.80 8.58
C MET A 344 -35.35 -2.48 8.89
N TRP A 345 -34.03 -2.43 8.70
CA TRP A 345 -33.25 -1.19 8.89
C TRP A 345 -33.66 -0.14 7.86
N LEU A 346 -33.74 -0.50 6.58
CA LEU A 346 -34.13 0.39 5.48
C LEU A 346 -35.50 1.04 5.72
N SER A 347 -36.48 0.24 6.15
CA SER A 347 -37.83 0.72 6.49
C SER A 347 -37.81 1.84 7.55
N ARG A 348 -36.98 1.67 8.60
CA ARG A 348 -36.84 2.67 9.70
C ARG A 348 -35.95 3.84 9.31
N ALA A 349 -34.88 3.60 8.53
CA ALA A 349 -33.87 4.58 8.17
C ALA A 349 -34.35 5.58 7.10
N LYS A 350 -35.37 5.23 6.30
CA LYS A 350 -35.88 6.03 5.18
C LYS A 350 -36.09 7.51 5.52
N LYS A 351 -36.64 7.81 6.71
CA LYS A 351 -36.89 9.17 7.18
C LYS A 351 -35.62 9.91 7.61
N TYR A 352 -34.62 9.22 8.14
CA TYR A 352 -33.45 9.79 8.80
C TYR A 352 -32.21 9.80 7.91
N PHE A 353 -32.09 8.84 6.98
CA PHE A 353 -30.97 8.65 6.07
C PHE A 353 -31.45 8.48 4.62
N PRO A 354 -32.15 9.46 4.04
CA PRO A 354 -32.77 9.29 2.72
C PRO A 354 -31.77 9.01 1.61
N LYS A 355 -30.58 9.62 1.63
CA LYS A 355 -29.54 9.40 0.62
C LYS A 355 -28.90 8.02 0.75
N SER A 356 -28.53 7.64 1.97
CA SER A 356 -27.96 6.31 2.25
C SER A 356 -28.97 5.21 1.97
N ASN A 357 -30.24 5.41 2.33
CA ASN A 357 -31.32 4.47 2.05
C ASN A 357 -31.46 4.22 0.53
N ASN A 358 -31.55 5.28 -0.27
CA ASN A 358 -31.65 5.16 -1.73
C ASN A 358 -30.39 4.52 -2.34
N THR A 359 -29.21 4.79 -1.81
CA THR A 359 -27.97 4.16 -2.27
C THR A 359 -28.00 2.66 -1.96
N ILE A 360 -28.34 2.27 -0.74
CA ILE A 360 -28.40 0.86 -0.34
C ILE A 360 -29.45 0.10 -1.16
N ILE A 361 -30.62 0.69 -1.44
CA ILE A 361 -31.65 0.06 -2.29
C ILE A 361 -31.10 -0.15 -3.71
N ARG A 362 -30.42 0.84 -4.28
CA ARG A 362 -29.84 0.72 -5.64
C ARG A 362 -28.74 -0.32 -5.74
N TRP A 363 -27.98 -0.52 -4.67
CA TRP A 363 -26.87 -1.46 -4.58
C TRP A 363 -27.21 -2.66 -3.68
N PHE A 364 -28.50 -3.02 -3.62
CA PHE A 364 -28.98 -3.97 -2.62
C PHE A 364 -28.31 -5.34 -2.77
N ASP A 365 -28.22 -5.85 -3.99
CA ASP A 365 -27.65 -7.15 -4.29
C ASP A 365 -26.16 -7.22 -3.92
N GLU A 366 -25.39 -6.16 -4.25
CA GLU A 366 -23.97 -6.08 -3.92
C GLU A 366 -23.72 -5.87 -2.41
N VAL A 367 -24.64 -5.19 -1.74
CA VAL A 367 -24.57 -4.98 -0.28
C VAL A 367 -24.88 -6.26 0.50
N ILE A 368 -25.87 -7.04 0.06
CA ILE A 368 -26.23 -8.31 0.72
C ILE A 368 -25.26 -9.44 0.36
N ALA A 369 -24.58 -9.38 -0.79
CA ALA A 369 -23.54 -10.33 -1.18
C ALA A 369 -22.42 -10.44 -0.12
N TYR A 370 -22.21 -9.41 0.68
CA TYR A 370 -21.31 -9.45 1.83
C TYR A 370 -21.63 -10.63 2.79
N PHE A 371 -22.90 -11.00 2.96
CA PHE A 371 -23.30 -12.04 3.91
C PHE A 371 -23.05 -13.47 3.42
N ASP A 372 -22.75 -13.65 2.14
CA ASP A 372 -22.39 -14.96 1.57
C ASP A 372 -20.97 -15.38 1.94
N HIS A 373 -20.02 -14.45 1.87
CA HIS A 373 -18.60 -14.74 2.01
C HIS A 373 -17.92 -14.00 3.17
N GLY A 374 -18.58 -13.04 3.78
CA GLY A 374 -18.05 -12.27 4.91
C GLY A 374 -16.82 -11.47 4.58
N THR A 375 -16.66 -11.00 3.33
CA THR A 375 -15.49 -10.28 2.87
C THR A 375 -15.16 -9.09 3.76
N ASN A 376 -14.06 -9.18 4.45
CA ASN A 376 -13.72 -8.22 5.49
C ASN A 376 -13.13 -6.94 4.85
N SER A 377 -13.90 -5.85 4.89
CA SER A 377 -13.40 -4.50 4.52
C SER A 377 -12.19 -4.04 5.36
N GLY A 378 -11.91 -4.71 6.48
CA GLY A 378 -10.73 -4.43 7.31
C GLY A 378 -9.41 -4.63 6.57
N THR A 379 -9.34 -5.58 5.63
CA THR A 379 -8.16 -5.77 4.76
C THR A 379 -7.94 -4.55 3.88
N VAL A 380 -8.96 -4.07 3.20
CA VAL A 380 -8.88 -2.87 2.33
C VAL A 380 -8.53 -1.63 3.16
N GLU A 381 -9.18 -1.45 4.31
CA GLU A 381 -8.89 -0.34 5.23
C GLU A 381 -7.45 -0.39 5.76
N GLY A 382 -6.96 -1.57 6.15
CA GLY A 382 -5.58 -1.79 6.59
C GLY A 382 -4.57 -1.42 5.50
N ILE A 383 -4.80 -1.87 4.27
CA ILE A 383 -3.99 -1.55 3.10
C ILE A 383 -4.01 -0.04 2.83
N ASN A 384 -5.18 0.59 2.84
CA ASN A 384 -5.32 2.03 2.65
C ASN A 384 -4.58 2.84 3.72
N ASN A 385 -4.61 2.40 4.96
CA ASN A 385 -3.87 3.05 6.05
C ASN A 385 -2.36 2.92 5.85
N LYS A 386 -1.86 1.75 5.39
CA LYS A 386 -0.46 1.55 5.04
C LYS A 386 -0.05 2.41 3.84
N LEU A 387 -0.84 2.48 2.77
CA LEU A 387 -0.60 3.36 1.63
C LEU A 387 -0.52 4.84 2.03
N LYS A 388 -1.42 5.29 2.92
CA LYS A 388 -1.39 6.64 3.48
C LYS A 388 -0.16 6.89 4.36
N LEU A 389 0.32 5.88 5.07
CA LEU A 389 1.55 5.95 5.85
C LEU A 389 2.77 6.09 4.93
N ILE A 390 2.91 5.24 3.91
CA ILE A 390 3.97 5.31 2.90
C ILE A 390 4.00 6.70 2.25
N LYS A 391 2.82 7.24 1.92
CA LYS A 391 2.72 8.59 1.36
C LYS A 391 3.21 9.67 2.32
N ARG A 392 2.96 9.53 3.62
CA ARG A 392 3.40 10.49 4.65
C ARG A 392 4.90 10.38 4.93
N SER A 393 5.45 9.16 5.04
CA SER A 393 6.88 8.94 5.27
C SER A 393 7.75 9.47 4.13
N GLY A 394 7.23 9.48 2.90
CA GLY A 394 7.91 10.08 1.75
C GLY A 394 7.63 11.58 1.55
N TYR A 395 7.04 12.29 2.54
CA TYR A 395 6.65 13.71 2.46
C TYR A 395 5.76 14.06 1.24
N GLY A 396 5.04 13.07 0.72
CA GLY A 396 4.25 13.15 -0.50
C GLY A 396 5.03 12.77 -1.76
N PHE A 397 4.29 12.49 -2.82
CA PHE A 397 4.86 12.10 -4.10
C PHE A 397 4.30 12.98 -5.21
N ARG A 398 5.18 13.59 -6.02
CA ARG A 398 4.81 14.30 -7.24
C ARG A 398 4.75 13.35 -8.45
N ASN A 399 5.60 12.32 -8.45
CA ASN A 399 5.67 11.29 -9.48
C ASN A 399 4.91 10.05 -9.00
N PHE A 400 3.90 9.64 -9.78
CA PHE A 400 3.10 8.45 -9.49
C PHE A 400 3.95 7.18 -9.47
N GLU A 401 4.88 7.01 -10.43
CA GLU A 401 5.68 5.80 -10.53
C GLU A 401 6.57 5.59 -9.29
N ASN A 402 7.16 6.67 -8.78
CA ASN A 402 7.91 6.60 -7.52
C ASN A 402 7.04 6.18 -6.33
N PHE A 403 5.78 6.62 -6.28
CA PHE A 403 4.83 6.18 -5.27
C PHE A 403 4.45 4.72 -5.45
N ARG A 404 4.09 4.32 -6.66
CA ARG A 404 3.73 2.96 -7.03
C ARG A 404 4.83 1.96 -6.66
N VAL A 405 6.06 2.23 -7.07
CA VAL A 405 7.23 1.39 -6.77
C VAL A 405 7.41 1.22 -5.26
N ARG A 406 7.36 2.30 -4.49
CA ARG A 406 7.49 2.21 -3.02
C ARG A 406 6.35 1.44 -2.38
N CYS A 407 5.13 1.60 -2.86
CA CYS A 407 4.00 0.82 -2.39
C CYS A 407 4.21 -0.66 -2.68
N LEU A 408 4.48 -1.04 -3.92
CA LEU A 408 4.68 -2.45 -4.29
C LEU A 408 5.83 -3.08 -3.52
N LEU A 409 6.98 -2.43 -3.44
CA LEU A 409 8.12 -2.92 -2.67
C LEU A 409 7.78 -3.18 -1.19
N ASN A 410 6.89 -2.40 -0.57
CA ASN A 410 6.42 -2.63 0.80
C ASN A 410 5.61 -3.91 1.02
N TRP A 411 5.07 -4.53 -0.04
CA TRP A 411 4.33 -5.79 0.02
C TRP A 411 5.10 -6.98 -0.53
N TYR A 412 6.05 -6.76 -1.44
CA TYR A 412 6.78 -7.82 -2.12
C TYR A 412 8.22 -7.99 -1.64
N THR A 413 8.74 -7.07 -0.87
CA THR A 413 10.05 -7.21 -0.25
C THR A 413 9.95 -7.99 1.06
N ASN A 414 9.81 -9.30 0.98
CA ASN A 414 10.41 -10.21 1.96
C ASN A 414 11.86 -10.46 1.50
N TYR A 415 12.66 -9.42 1.55
CA TYR A 415 14.09 -9.55 1.36
C TYR A 415 14.74 -9.76 2.72
#